data_060b14b36e2056625b0aef8bc766e610
#
_entry.id   060b14b36e2056625b0aef8bc766e610
#
_cell.length_a   1.000
_cell.length_b   1.000
_cell.length_c   1.000
_cell.angle_alpha   90.00
_cell.angle_beta   90.00
_cell.angle_gamma   90.00
#
_symmetry.space_group_name_H-M   'P 1'
#
loop_
_entity.id
_entity.type
_entity.pdbx_description
1 polymer ?
#
loop_
_entity_poly.entity_id
_entity_poly.type
_entity_poly.pdbx_seq_one_letter_code
_entity_poly.pdbx_strand_id
1 'polypeptide(L)'
;MEYTNIGGVKIEKTAALAPMASVADRAYRIMAKEYGACYVVGEMASCKGLCYNDRKTAELLSVTPGERPMAVQLFGNEPEFVKGAVEIAERFQPDIIDINSGCPMPKIVSGGSGSALMKTPELFGNVVRAAVEAAHVPVTVKIRAGWDVNSINAVEIAKIAEQSGAAAVAVHGRTKTQLYAGKADWDVIRAVKQSVSIPVIGNGDVSTPELCREMYEYTGCDLVMVGRGSYGRPWLFRQICEYLETGSYSPEPTAGEKLDIMRRHIQLIVEDKGERVGMKEARRPASWYLKGMKGAAKFRDMCSELTTLDELERLIEKIKEQQGEHENEDL
;
A
#
# COMPACT_ATOMS: atom_id res chain seq x y z
N MET A 1 14.23 -16.11 -10.54
CA MET A 1 13.65 -14.96 -9.79
C MET A 1 14.74 -14.18 -9.09
N GLU A 2 14.76 -12.87 -9.21
CA GLU A 2 15.69 -12.00 -8.50
C GLU A 2 15.11 -11.59 -7.13
N TYR A 3 15.99 -11.25 -6.19
CA TYR A 3 15.60 -10.82 -4.86
C TYR A 3 16.29 -9.51 -4.48
N THR A 4 15.61 -8.67 -3.71
CA THR A 4 16.24 -7.58 -2.96
C THR A 4 16.32 -7.94 -1.48
N ASN A 5 17.29 -7.38 -0.77
CA ASN A 5 17.47 -7.59 0.67
C ASN A 5 17.25 -6.26 1.39
N ILE A 6 16.29 -6.22 2.29
CA ILE A 6 16.01 -5.04 3.12
C ILE A 6 16.37 -5.40 4.56
N GLY A 7 17.57 -5.01 4.99
CA GLY A 7 18.04 -5.24 6.37
C GLY A 7 18.04 -6.70 6.82
N GLY A 8 18.28 -7.65 5.91
CA GLY A 8 18.22 -9.10 6.17
C GLY A 8 16.90 -9.76 5.71
N VAL A 9 15.85 -9.01 5.47
CA VAL A 9 14.57 -9.53 4.92
C VAL A 9 14.69 -9.70 3.42
N LYS A 10 14.61 -10.95 2.95
CA LYS A 10 14.69 -11.30 1.53
C LYS A 10 13.32 -11.13 0.89
N ILE A 11 13.21 -10.26 -0.12
CA ILE A 11 11.97 -9.94 -0.83
C ILE A 11 12.16 -10.20 -2.31
N GLU A 12 11.23 -10.91 -2.93
CA GLU A 12 11.23 -11.18 -4.37
C GLU A 12 11.00 -9.90 -5.17
N LYS A 13 11.74 -9.71 -6.28
CA LYS A 13 11.62 -8.52 -7.14
C LYS A 13 10.44 -8.66 -8.09
N THR A 14 9.22 -8.57 -7.54
CA THR A 14 7.98 -8.48 -8.30
C THR A 14 7.25 -7.17 -7.98
N ALA A 15 6.16 -7.18 -7.23
CA ALA A 15 5.50 -5.96 -6.82
C ALA A 15 5.01 -6.04 -5.37
N ALA A 16 5.24 -4.96 -4.61
CA ALA A 16 4.77 -4.77 -3.25
C ALA A 16 3.44 -4.01 -3.20
N LEU A 17 2.60 -4.29 -2.19
CA LEU A 17 1.42 -3.48 -1.90
C LEU A 17 1.81 -2.25 -1.08
N ALA A 18 1.43 -1.06 -1.57
CA ALA A 18 1.65 0.20 -0.86
C ALA A 18 0.74 0.36 0.38
N PRO A 19 1.21 1.08 1.42
CA PRO A 19 0.36 1.49 2.53
C PRO A 19 -0.71 2.47 2.05
N MET A 20 -1.98 2.16 2.32
CA MET A 20 -3.12 2.98 1.89
C MET A 20 -4.19 2.96 2.97
N ALA A 21 -4.43 4.10 3.62
CA ALA A 21 -5.45 4.24 4.65
C ALA A 21 -6.84 3.82 4.14
N SER A 22 -7.54 3.00 4.90
CA SER A 22 -8.85 2.41 4.58
C SER A 22 -8.88 1.56 3.29
N VAL A 23 -7.72 1.02 2.88
CA VAL A 23 -7.58 0.15 1.71
C VAL A 23 -6.64 -1.02 1.98
N ALA A 24 -5.43 -0.76 2.47
CA ALA A 24 -4.45 -1.79 2.80
C ALA A 24 -4.69 -2.35 4.23
N ASP A 25 -5.96 -2.62 4.55
CA ASP A 25 -6.35 -3.33 5.76
C ASP A 25 -5.91 -4.80 5.70
N ARG A 26 -6.09 -5.53 6.80
CA ARG A 26 -5.65 -6.94 6.87
C ARG A 26 -6.27 -7.79 5.75
N ALA A 27 -7.54 -7.62 5.48
CA ALA A 27 -8.24 -8.38 4.44
C ALA A 27 -7.61 -8.15 3.06
N TYR A 28 -7.34 -6.90 2.69
CA TYR A 28 -6.75 -6.59 1.39
C TYR A 28 -5.27 -6.99 1.31
N ARG A 29 -4.50 -6.91 2.40
CA ARG A 29 -3.12 -7.41 2.42
C ARG A 29 -3.06 -8.92 2.20
N ILE A 30 -3.95 -9.69 2.85
CA ILE A 30 -4.08 -11.14 2.61
C ILE A 30 -4.43 -11.41 1.14
N MET A 31 -5.44 -10.73 0.59
CA MET A 31 -5.77 -10.83 -0.84
C MET A 31 -4.58 -10.53 -1.74
N ALA A 32 -3.86 -9.46 -1.49
CA ALA A 32 -2.67 -9.12 -2.29
C ALA A 32 -1.61 -10.21 -2.24
N LYS A 33 -1.38 -10.82 -1.07
CA LYS A 33 -0.45 -11.94 -0.89
C LYS A 33 -0.93 -13.21 -1.60
N GLU A 34 -2.22 -13.57 -1.50
CA GLU A 34 -2.82 -14.70 -2.23
C GLU A 34 -2.63 -14.55 -3.75
N TYR A 35 -2.55 -13.31 -4.23
CA TYR A 35 -2.31 -12.98 -5.64
C TYR A 35 -0.85 -12.65 -5.97
N GLY A 36 0.10 -12.89 -5.08
CA GLY A 36 1.53 -12.84 -5.41
C GLY A 36 2.22 -11.50 -5.09
N ALA A 37 1.61 -10.60 -4.30
CA ALA A 37 2.36 -9.47 -3.79
C ALA A 37 3.57 -9.95 -2.97
N CYS A 38 4.76 -9.54 -3.35
CA CYS A 38 5.99 -10.02 -2.72
C CYS A 38 6.18 -9.48 -1.29
N TYR A 39 5.63 -8.30 -1.03
CA TYR A 39 5.75 -7.57 0.23
C TYR A 39 4.51 -6.68 0.42
N VAL A 40 4.05 -6.54 1.65
CA VAL A 40 2.90 -5.68 1.96
C VAL A 40 3.23 -4.73 3.10
N VAL A 41 2.67 -3.52 3.03
CA VAL A 41 2.80 -2.50 4.08
C VAL A 41 1.41 -2.15 4.60
N GLY A 42 1.23 -2.22 5.91
CA GLY A 42 -0.03 -1.92 6.58
C GLY A 42 -0.42 -0.44 6.55
N GLU A 43 -1.60 -0.15 7.06
CA GLU A 43 -2.06 1.23 7.25
C GLU A 43 -1.19 1.96 8.28
N MET A 44 -1.09 3.28 8.13
CA MET A 44 -0.25 4.09 9.03
C MET A 44 -0.87 4.24 10.42
N ALA A 45 -0.14 3.87 11.46
CA ALA A 45 -0.50 4.01 12.88
C ALA A 45 0.15 5.24 13.50
N SER A 46 -0.59 5.96 14.33
CA SER A 46 -0.09 7.16 15.03
C SER A 46 0.85 6.79 16.17
N CYS A 47 2.09 7.29 16.15
CA CYS A 47 3.03 7.10 17.26
C CYS A 47 2.47 7.61 18.58
N LYS A 48 1.90 8.81 18.60
CA LYS A 48 1.23 9.34 19.81
C LYS A 48 0.04 8.48 20.24
N GLY A 49 -0.80 8.05 19.29
CA GLY A 49 -1.93 7.17 19.58
C GLY A 49 -1.50 5.89 20.29
N LEU A 50 -0.45 5.24 19.79
CA LEU A 50 0.12 4.03 20.39
C LEU A 50 0.63 4.29 21.82
N CYS A 51 1.43 5.34 22.01
CA CYS A 51 1.97 5.70 23.33
C CYS A 51 0.88 6.07 24.34
N TYR A 52 -0.28 6.56 23.88
CA TYR A 52 -1.46 6.82 24.72
C TYR A 52 -2.43 5.61 24.79
N ASN A 53 -1.99 4.42 24.40
CA ASN A 53 -2.76 3.17 24.46
C ASN A 53 -4.09 3.19 23.67
N ASP A 54 -4.12 3.88 22.52
CA ASP A 54 -5.28 3.83 21.64
C ASP A 54 -5.39 2.44 20.97
N ARG A 55 -6.39 1.67 21.40
CA ARG A 55 -6.64 0.30 20.95
C ARG A 55 -6.88 0.22 19.44
N LYS A 56 -7.63 1.17 18.87
CA LYS A 56 -7.92 1.20 17.43
C LYS A 56 -6.65 1.42 16.61
N THR A 57 -5.75 2.26 17.09
CA THR A 57 -4.45 2.46 16.46
C THR A 57 -3.58 1.19 16.57
N ALA A 58 -3.61 0.49 17.72
CA ALA A 58 -2.86 -0.74 17.91
C ALA A 58 -3.37 -1.90 17.02
N GLU A 59 -4.67 -1.97 16.76
CA GLU A 59 -5.26 -2.96 15.85
C GLU A 59 -4.69 -2.89 14.41
N LEU A 60 -4.25 -1.70 13.95
CA LEU A 60 -3.61 -1.52 12.64
C LEU A 60 -2.24 -2.21 12.53
N LEU A 61 -1.60 -2.54 13.65
CA LEU A 61 -0.29 -3.20 13.70
C LEU A 61 -0.38 -4.73 13.60
N SER A 62 -1.58 -5.30 13.54
CA SER A 62 -1.77 -6.75 13.48
C SER A 62 -1.07 -7.36 12.27
N VAL A 63 -0.29 -8.41 12.51
CA VAL A 63 0.44 -9.18 11.49
C VAL A 63 0.03 -10.64 11.58
N THR A 64 -0.29 -11.25 10.43
CA THR A 64 -0.59 -12.68 10.35
C THR A 64 0.47 -13.42 9.51
N PRO A 65 0.64 -14.74 9.69
CA PRO A 65 1.62 -15.51 8.92
C PRO A 65 1.44 -15.40 7.40
N GLY A 66 0.19 -15.30 6.92
CA GLY A 66 -0.13 -15.20 5.49
C GLY A 66 0.24 -13.87 4.84
N GLU A 67 0.57 -12.84 5.62
CA GLU A 67 0.94 -11.50 5.11
C GLU A 67 2.45 -11.32 4.93
N ARG A 68 3.28 -12.26 5.44
CA ARG A 68 4.75 -12.10 5.47
C ARG A 68 5.39 -12.27 4.08
N PRO A 69 6.47 -11.50 3.78
CA PRO A 69 7.03 -10.42 4.60
C PRO A 69 6.10 -9.19 4.63
N MET A 70 5.96 -8.59 5.83
CA MET A 70 5.07 -7.45 6.06
C MET A 70 5.75 -6.36 6.89
N ALA A 71 5.51 -5.09 6.52
CA ALA A 71 5.81 -3.95 7.38
C ALA A 71 4.57 -3.39 8.04
N VAL A 72 4.71 -2.98 9.30
CA VAL A 72 3.80 -2.04 9.94
C VAL A 72 4.29 -0.61 9.68
N GLN A 73 3.37 0.32 9.40
CA GLN A 73 3.75 1.69 9.11
C GLN A 73 3.37 2.62 10.27
N LEU A 74 4.32 3.43 10.72
CA LEU A 74 4.16 4.41 11.78
C LEU A 74 4.24 5.83 11.22
N PHE A 75 3.52 6.78 11.82
CA PHE A 75 3.71 8.21 11.56
C PHE A 75 3.79 9.02 12.86
N GLY A 76 4.72 9.95 12.88
CA GLY A 76 4.97 10.89 13.98
C GLY A 76 6.07 11.86 13.59
N ASN A 77 6.22 12.93 14.35
CA ASN A 77 7.27 13.95 14.16
C ASN A 77 8.04 14.26 15.45
N GLU A 78 7.75 13.54 16.54
CA GLU A 78 8.44 13.69 17.81
C GLU A 78 9.25 12.41 18.08
N PRO A 79 10.59 12.47 18.08
CA PRO A 79 11.46 11.31 18.22
C PRO A 79 11.12 10.41 19.42
N GLU A 80 10.77 10.97 20.57
CA GLU A 80 10.42 10.23 21.78
C GLU A 80 9.15 9.37 21.59
N PHE A 81 8.11 9.92 20.93
CA PHE A 81 6.92 9.14 20.61
C PHE A 81 7.17 8.11 19.53
N VAL A 82 8.09 8.38 18.58
CA VAL A 82 8.47 7.41 17.57
C VAL A 82 9.19 6.23 18.21
N LYS A 83 10.14 6.48 19.11
CA LYS A 83 10.83 5.45 19.89
C LYS A 83 9.83 4.55 20.64
N GLY A 84 8.95 5.13 21.46
CA GLY A 84 7.95 4.37 22.20
C GLY A 84 6.97 3.60 21.31
N ALA A 85 6.61 4.15 20.14
CA ALA A 85 5.74 3.49 19.18
C ALA A 85 6.43 2.29 18.50
N VAL A 86 7.72 2.37 18.22
CA VAL A 86 8.53 1.25 17.69
C VAL A 86 8.55 0.10 18.69
N GLU A 87 8.84 0.35 19.98
CA GLU A 87 8.83 -0.65 21.03
C GLU A 87 7.46 -1.34 21.19
N ILE A 88 6.37 -0.59 20.96
CA ILE A 88 5.01 -1.15 20.96
C ILE A 88 4.76 -1.98 19.70
N ALA A 89 5.17 -1.48 18.52
CA ALA A 89 4.96 -2.13 17.24
C ALA A 89 5.68 -3.49 17.15
N GLU A 90 6.88 -3.63 17.74
CA GLU A 90 7.62 -4.88 17.76
C GLU A 90 6.91 -6.03 18.50
N ARG A 91 6.00 -5.71 19.42
CA ARG A 91 5.16 -6.73 20.10
C ARG A 91 4.25 -7.48 19.14
N PHE A 92 3.96 -6.89 17.99
CA PHE A 92 3.18 -7.49 16.88
C PHE A 92 4.05 -8.30 15.93
N GLN A 93 5.36 -8.35 16.16
CA GLN A 93 6.34 -9.13 15.40
C GLN A 93 6.32 -8.85 13.88
N PRO A 94 6.36 -7.58 13.43
CA PRO A 94 6.48 -7.28 12.00
C PRO A 94 7.85 -7.73 11.48
N ASP A 95 7.97 -7.92 10.16
CA ASP A 95 9.28 -8.18 9.54
C ASP A 95 10.07 -6.87 9.35
N ILE A 96 9.37 -5.75 9.20
CA ILE A 96 9.92 -4.41 8.95
C ILE A 96 9.04 -3.38 9.65
N ILE A 97 9.64 -2.27 10.11
CA ILE A 97 8.91 -1.08 10.53
C ILE A 97 9.15 0.02 9.49
N ASP A 98 8.08 0.60 8.94
CA ASP A 98 8.15 1.66 7.95
C ASP A 98 7.72 3.01 8.54
N ILE A 99 8.47 4.07 8.29
CA ILE A 99 8.17 5.43 8.76
C ILE A 99 7.54 6.23 7.64
N ASN A 100 6.29 6.67 7.86
CA ASN A 100 5.57 7.50 6.89
C ASN A 100 6.05 8.94 6.91
N SER A 101 6.72 9.35 5.85
CA SER A 101 7.12 10.73 5.57
C SER A 101 6.59 11.23 4.22
N GLY A 102 5.47 10.63 3.76
CA GLY A 102 4.89 10.94 2.45
C GLY A 102 3.38 11.23 2.46
N CYS A 103 2.66 11.02 3.55
CA CYS A 103 1.22 11.26 3.63
C CYS A 103 0.91 12.75 3.41
N PRO A 104 0.04 13.10 2.42
CA PRO A 104 -0.26 14.49 2.10
C PRO A 104 -1.50 15.03 2.82
N MET A 105 -2.19 14.18 3.60
CA MET A 105 -3.50 14.51 4.18
C MET A 105 -3.42 15.66 5.17
N PRO A 106 -4.31 16.68 5.10
CA PRO A 106 -4.25 17.87 5.94
C PRO A 106 -4.15 17.58 7.44
N LYS A 107 -4.92 16.62 7.94
CA LYS A 107 -4.91 16.22 9.37
C LYS A 107 -3.54 15.72 9.84
N ILE A 108 -2.76 15.06 8.98
CA ILE A 108 -1.42 14.54 9.30
C ILE A 108 -0.39 15.65 9.18
N VAL A 109 -0.45 16.39 8.08
CA VAL A 109 0.50 17.45 7.74
C VAL A 109 0.42 18.65 8.68
N SER A 110 -0.79 19.04 9.12
CA SER A 110 -0.96 20.13 10.10
C SER A 110 -0.34 19.81 11.46
N GLY A 111 -0.21 18.53 11.81
CA GLY A 111 0.50 18.08 13.00
C GLY A 111 2.02 17.94 12.80
N GLY A 112 2.59 18.35 11.67
CA GLY A 112 4.03 18.28 11.40
C GLY A 112 4.53 16.90 10.93
N SER A 113 3.64 15.91 10.76
CA SER A 113 3.98 14.54 10.37
C SER A 113 3.77 14.29 8.86
N GLY A 114 4.07 13.08 8.41
CA GLY A 114 3.93 12.70 7.01
C GLY A 114 4.82 13.56 6.11
N SER A 115 4.29 14.06 5.00
CA SER A 115 5.09 14.86 4.06
C SER A 115 5.57 16.21 4.61
N ALA A 116 5.07 16.66 5.77
CA ALA A 116 5.58 17.87 6.44
C ALA A 116 7.04 17.68 6.90
N LEU A 117 7.44 16.46 7.26
CA LEU A 117 8.82 16.15 7.65
C LEU A 117 9.83 16.46 6.54
N MET A 118 9.43 16.36 5.27
CA MET A 118 10.31 16.70 4.14
C MET A 118 10.70 18.19 4.09
N LYS A 119 9.95 19.06 4.78
CA LYS A 119 10.29 20.50 4.91
C LYS A 119 11.33 20.76 6.00
N THR A 120 11.56 19.81 6.87
CA THR A 120 12.47 19.90 8.01
C THR A 120 13.41 18.69 8.03
N PRO A 121 14.42 18.66 7.11
CA PRO A 121 15.32 17.50 6.92
C PRO A 121 16.03 17.05 8.20
N GLU A 122 16.43 17.98 9.06
CA GLU A 122 17.06 17.67 10.35
C GLU A 122 16.11 16.89 11.28
N LEU A 123 14.86 17.37 11.43
CA LEU A 123 13.84 16.70 12.23
C LEU A 123 13.52 15.31 11.63
N PHE A 124 13.41 15.21 10.31
CA PHE A 124 13.22 13.93 9.62
C PHE A 124 14.35 12.95 9.98
N GLY A 125 15.61 13.38 9.92
CA GLY A 125 16.75 12.54 10.31
C GLY A 125 16.68 12.08 11.77
N ASN A 126 16.28 12.98 12.69
CA ASN A 126 16.15 12.65 14.11
C ASN A 126 15.01 11.63 14.35
N VAL A 127 13.89 11.74 13.64
CA VAL A 127 12.77 10.79 13.68
C VAL A 127 13.20 9.41 13.17
N VAL A 128 13.90 9.35 12.04
CA VAL A 128 14.39 8.06 11.49
C VAL A 128 15.40 7.43 12.42
N ARG A 129 16.36 8.21 12.95
CA ARG A 129 17.37 7.72 13.89
C ARG A 129 16.73 7.15 15.15
N ALA A 130 15.76 7.85 15.75
CA ALA A 130 15.04 7.38 16.93
C ALA A 130 14.31 6.06 16.66
N ALA A 131 13.74 5.88 15.45
CA ALA A 131 13.13 4.62 15.05
C ALA A 131 14.17 3.49 14.91
N VAL A 132 15.29 3.76 14.25
CA VAL A 132 16.37 2.77 14.04
C VAL A 132 17.02 2.35 15.35
N GLU A 133 17.27 3.29 16.26
CA GLU A 133 17.87 2.99 17.58
C GLU A 133 16.95 2.16 18.49
N ALA A 134 15.64 2.27 18.32
CA ALA A 134 14.66 1.52 19.11
C ALA A 134 14.30 0.15 18.52
N ALA A 135 14.50 -0.03 17.21
CA ALA A 135 14.06 -1.23 16.50
C ALA A 135 15.10 -2.35 16.52
N HIS A 136 14.63 -3.61 16.65
CA HIS A 136 15.40 -4.83 16.42
C HIS A 136 15.18 -5.40 15.01
N VAL A 137 14.13 -4.92 14.31
CA VAL A 137 13.85 -5.26 12.91
C VAL A 137 14.27 -4.10 11.99
N PRO A 138 14.49 -4.33 10.68
CA PRO A 138 14.84 -3.25 9.75
C PRO A 138 13.82 -2.12 9.78
N VAL A 139 14.31 -0.87 9.72
CA VAL A 139 13.47 0.33 9.57
C VAL A 139 13.58 0.84 8.15
N THR A 140 12.44 1.10 7.50
CA THR A 140 12.35 1.73 6.19
C THR A 140 11.63 3.07 6.27
N VAL A 141 11.73 3.87 5.24
CA VAL A 141 11.01 5.15 5.17
C VAL A 141 10.25 5.27 3.87
N LYS A 142 9.06 5.87 3.89
CA LYS A 142 8.29 6.18 2.69
C LYS A 142 8.11 7.69 2.53
N ILE A 143 8.64 8.23 1.40
CA ILE A 143 8.68 9.66 1.09
C ILE A 143 7.92 9.99 -0.20
N ARG A 144 7.80 11.29 -0.50
CA ARG A 144 7.39 11.84 -1.79
C ARG A 144 8.57 12.51 -2.51
N ALA A 145 8.31 13.04 -3.72
CA ALA A 145 9.29 13.82 -4.48
C ALA A 145 9.73 15.12 -3.74
N GLY A 146 8.82 15.69 -2.96
CA GLY A 146 9.03 16.92 -2.21
C GLY A 146 7.69 17.50 -1.74
N TRP A 147 7.72 18.72 -1.20
CA TRP A 147 6.51 19.41 -0.77
C TRP A 147 5.70 19.92 -1.96
N ASP A 148 6.32 20.65 -2.87
CA ASP A 148 5.76 21.17 -4.11
C ASP A 148 6.80 21.15 -5.24
N VAL A 149 6.41 21.62 -6.42
CA VAL A 149 7.28 21.63 -7.61
C VAL A 149 8.52 22.50 -7.47
N ASN A 150 8.54 23.46 -6.56
CA ASN A 150 9.68 24.35 -6.29
C ASN A 150 10.58 23.82 -5.16
N SER A 151 10.18 22.76 -4.49
CA SER A 151 10.88 22.19 -3.34
C SER A 151 10.97 20.65 -3.43
N ILE A 152 11.43 20.15 -4.59
CA ILE A 152 11.74 18.73 -4.80
C ILE A 152 13.05 18.42 -4.11
N ASN A 153 13.03 17.61 -3.06
CA ASN A 153 14.18 17.28 -2.23
C ASN A 153 14.31 15.80 -1.87
N ALA A 154 13.65 14.90 -2.63
CA ALA A 154 13.67 13.46 -2.37
C ALA A 154 15.09 12.88 -2.27
N VAL A 155 16.04 13.37 -3.08
CA VAL A 155 17.45 12.93 -3.06
C VAL A 155 18.11 13.29 -1.72
N GLU A 156 17.93 14.52 -1.24
CA GLU A 156 18.45 14.96 0.06
C GLU A 156 17.87 14.12 1.19
N ILE A 157 16.55 13.97 1.21
CA ILE A 157 15.81 13.21 2.23
C ILE A 157 16.23 11.73 2.23
N ALA A 158 16.43 11.13 1.06
CA ALA A 158 16.89 9.74 0.96
C ALA A 158 18.31 9.55 1.51
N LYS A 159 19.22 10.48 1.25
CA LYS A 159 20.58 10.47 1.85
C LYS A 159 20.53 10.59 3.36
N ILE A 160 19.68 11.47 3.89
CA ILE A 160 19.50 11.62 5.34
C ILE A 160 18.91 10.34 5.94
N ALA A 161 17.94 9.69 5.25
CA ALA A 161 17.40 8.40 5.68
C ALA A 161 18.49 7.32 5.80
N GLU A 162 19.32 7.17 4.76
CA GLU A 162 20.47 6.26 4.75
C GLU A 162 21.45 6.56 5.88
N GLN A 163 21.86 7.82 6.04
CA GLN A 163 22.77 8.28 7.11
C GLN A 163 22.19 8.08 8.51
N SER A 164 20.86 8.07 8.63
CA SER A 164 20.13 7.80 9.89
C SER A 164 19.92 6.32 10.15
N GLY A 165 20.39 5.41 9.26
CA GLY A 165 20.34 3.97 9.43
C GLY A 165 19.11 3.28 8.82
N ALA A 166 18.34 3.95 7.98
CA ALA A 166 17.23 3.29 7.28
C ALA A 166 17.74 2.18 6.36
N ALA A 167 17.05 1.03 6.35
CA ALA A 167 17.40 -0.14 5.56
C ALA A 167 16.88 -0.07 4.10
N ALA A 168 15.91 0.80 3.80
CA ALA A 168 15.43 1.09 2.44
C ALA A 168 14.62 2.38 2.43
N VAL A 169 14.42 2.95 1.24
CA VAL A 169 13.57 4.12 1.01
C VAL A 169 12.56 3.85 -0.11
N ALA A 170 11.26 4.05 0.18
CA ALA A 170 10.20 4.02 -0.82
C ALA A 170 9.86 5.44 -1.29
N VAL A 171 9.90 5.70 -2.59
CA VAL A 171 9.75 7.02 -3.18
C VAL A 171 8.51 7.09 -4.05
N HIS A 172 7.52 7.91 -3.66
CA HIS A 172 6.42 8.25 -4.55
C HIS A 172 6.81 9.47 -5.39
N GLY A 173 6.87 9.31 -6.70
CA GLY A 173 7.30 10.34 -7.66
C GLY A 173 6.36 11.55 -7.81
N ARG A 174 5.51 11.83 -6.83
CA ARG A 174 4.68 13.04 -6.76
C ARG A 174 5.02 13.89 -5.55
N THR A 175 4.87 15.21 -5.68
CA THR A 175 4.96 16.13 -4.54
C THR A 175 3.71 16.03 -3.64
N LYS A 176 3.81 16.61 -2.43
CA LYS A 176 2.66 16.68 -1.51
C LYS A 176 1.50 17.46 -2.12
N THR A 177 1.78 18.60 -2.78
CA THR A 177 0.72 19.47 -3.35
C THR A 177 0.03 18.85 -4.56
N GLN A 178 0.70 18.01 -5.33
CA GLN A 178 0.08 17.25 -6.42
C GLN A 178 -0.97 16.25 -5.91
N LEU A 179 -0.91 15.80 -4.66
CA LEU A 179 -1.75 14.70 -4.15
C LEU A 179 -1.66 13.48 -5.08
N TYR A 180 -2.59 13.38 -6.03
CA TYR A 180 -2.68 12.33 -7.04
C TYR A 180 -2.88 12.89 -8.46
N ALA A 181 -2.84 14.21 -8.64
CA ALA A 181 -2.95 14.86 -9.93
C ALA A 181 -1.69 14.69 -10.79
N GLY A 182 -1.84 14.81 -12.10
CA GLY A 182 -0.74 14.67 -13.07
C GLY A 182 -0.13 13.26 -13.07
N LYS A 183 1.11 13.17 -13.50
CA LYS A 183 1.90 11.92 -13.52
C LYS A 183 2.93 11.90 -12.39
N ALA A 184 3.28 10.72 -11.91
CA ALA A 184 4.44 10.53 -11.03
C ALA A 184 5.71 10.76 -11.86
N ASP A 185 6.62 11.53 -11.32
CA ASP A 185 7.92 11.79 -11.92
C ASP A 185 8.90 10.65 -11.56
N TRP A 186 9.16 9.79 -12.51
CA TRP A 186 10.07 8.66 -12.33
C TRP A 186 11.54 9.06 -12.39
N ASP A 187 11.88 10.23 -12.93
CA ASP A 187 13.25 10.78 -12.87
C ASP A 187 13.67 11.06 -11.43
N VAL A 188 12.75 11.48 -10.57
CA VAL A 188 13.01 11.63 -9.14
C VAL A 188 13.36 10.28 -8.49
N ILE A 189 12.65 9.20 -8.83
CA ILE A 189 12.94 7.86 -8.33
C ILE A 189 14.32 7.41 -8.79
N ARG A 190 14.65 7.61 -10.08
CA ARG A 190 15.94 7.30 -10.67
C ARG A 190 17.07 8.09 -9.99
N ALA A 191 16.88 9.39 -9.79
CA ALA A 191 17.86 10.23 -9.11
C ALA A 191 18.12 9.80 -7.67
N VAL A 192 17.08 9.40 -6.93
CA VAL A 192 17.23 8.81 -5.60
C VAL A 192 18.04 7.51 -5.68
N LYS A 193 17.69 6.58 -6.60
CA LYS A 193 18.43 5.33 -6.76
C LYS A 193 19.90 5.51 -7.05
N GLN A 194 20.26 6.53 -7.82
CA GLN A 194 21.65 6.86 -8.14
C GLN A 194 22.39 7.53 -6.97
N SER A 195 21.71 7.97 -5.93
CA SER A 195 22.25 8.80 -4.86
C SER A 195 22.48 8.08 -3.52
N VAL A 196 21.90 6.88 -3.34
CA VAL A 196 22.00 6.08 -2.11
C VAL A 196 22.42 4.64 -2.44
N SER A 197 22.97 3.94 -1.45
CA SER A 197 23.38 2.53 -1.55
C SER A 197 22.31 1.57 -1.03
N ILE A 198 21.42 2.04 -0.16
CA ILE A 198 20.29 1.24 0.33
C ILE A 198 19.26 0.96 -0.77
N PRO A 199 18.49 -0.12 -0.69
CA PRO A 199 17.41 -0.42 -1.62
C PRO A 199 16.42 0.73 -1.77
N VAL A 200 16.04 1.01 -3.04
CA VAL A 200 15.03 2.02 -3.39
C VAL A 200 13.78 1.32 -3.93
N ILE A 201 12.63 1.66 -3.36
CA ILE A 201 11.33 1.13 -3.76
C ILE A 201 10.60 2.21 -4.58
N GLY A 202 10.42 1.97 -5.88
CA GLY A 202 9.73 2.90 -6.79
C GLY A 202 8.22 2.83 -6.62
N ASN A 203 7.55 3.98 -6.52
CA ASN A 203 6.10 4.06 -6.36
C ASN A 203 5.49 5.19 -7.20
N GLY A 204 4.39 4.90 -7.86
CA GLY A 204 3.57 5.87 -8.60
C GLY A 204 3.21 5.41 -10.01
N ASP A 205 1.92 5.45 -10.31
CA ASP A 205 1.28 5.19 -11.62
C ASP A 205 1.45 3.78 -12.21
N VAL A 206 1.97 2.83 -11.46
CA VAL A 206 2.00 1.43 -11.87
C VAL A 206 0.59 0.85 -11.73
N SER A 207 -0.04 0.54 -12.87
CA SER A 207 -1.40 0.01 -12.98
C SER A 207 -1.53 -1.16 -13.96
N THR A 208 -0.43 -1.53 -14.62
CA THR A 208 -0.33 -2.69 -15.50
C THR A 208 1.01 -3.40 -15.29
N PRO A 209 1.14 -4.67 -15.70
CA PRO A 209 2.40 -5.41 -15.66
C PRO A 209 3.53 -4.72 -16.43
N GLU A 210 3.22 -4.15 -17.60
CA GLU A 210 4.20 -3.44 -18.44
C GLU A 210 4.77 -2.23 -17.73
N LEU A 211 3.90 -1.41 -17.07
CA LEU A 211 4.36 -0.25 -16.29
C LEU A 211 5.22 -0.65 -15.10
N CYS A 212 5.01 -1.85 -14.54
CA CYS A 212 5.88 -2.37 -13.48
C CYS A 212 7.29 -2.66 -14.03
N ARG A 213 7.40 -3.35 -15.17
CA ARG A 213 8.67 -3.61 -15.86
C ARG A 213 9.34 -2.30 -16.26
N GLU A 214 8.60 -1.39 -16.87
CA GLU A 214 9.10 -0.10 -17.30
C GLU A 214 9.69 0.71 -16.12
N MET A 215 9.03 0.69 -14.95
CA MET A 215 9.57 1.34 -13.75
C MET A 215 10.90 0.74 -13.32
N TYR A 216 11.04 -0.59 -13.31
CA TYR A 216 12.31 -1.25 -13.02
C TYR A 216 13.41 -0.83 -14.01
N GLU A 217 13.13 -0.93 -15.31
CA GLU A 217 14.09 -0.63 -16.39
C GLU A 217 14.47 0.84 -16.42
N TYR A 218 13.50 1.74 -16.28
CA TYR A 218 13.73 3.17 -16.37
C TYR A 218 14.45 3.75 -15.15
N THR A 219 14.03 3.33 -13.95
CA THR A 219 14.54 3.94 -12.71
C THR A 219 15.71 3.19 -12.09
N GLY A 220 15.86 1.90 -12.40
CA GLY A 220 16.81 1.00 -11.76
C GLY A 220 16.48 0.70 -10.29
N CYS A 221 15.27 0.98 -9.81
CA CYS A 221 14.86 0.71 -8.44
C CYS A 221 14.94 -0.79 -8.09
N ASP A 222 15.07 -1.11 -6.82
CA ASP A 222 15.28 -2.48 -6.35
C ASP A 222 13.97 -3.23 -6.14
N LEU A 223 12.86 -2.50 -5.95
CA LEU A 223 11.51 -3.03 -5.81
C LEU A 223 10.49 -2.01 -6.35
N VAL A 224 9.38 -2.50 -6.88
CA VAL A 224 8.24 -1.67 -7.31
C VAL A 224 7.10 -1.81 -6.32
N MET A 225 6.46 -0.68 -5.96
CA MET A 225 5.33 -0.64 -5.04
C MET A 225 4.07 -0.13 -5.73
N VAL A 226 2.99 -0.92 -5.68
CA VAL A 226 1.71 -0.63 -6.33
C VAL A 226 0.72 -0.11 -5.29
N GLY A 227 0.12 1.04 -5.58
CA GLY A 227 -0.97 1.62 -4.78
C GLY A 227 -2.32 1.50 -5.50
N ARG A 228 -2.87 2.63 -5.95
CA ARG A 228 -4.21 2.74 -6.56
C ARG A 228 -4.46 1.82 -7.76
N GLY A 229 -3.42 1.40 -8.46
CA GLY A 229 -3.53 0.44 -9.57
C GLY A 229 -4.12 -0.90 -9.17
N SER A 230 -4.00 -1.28 -7.88
CA SER A 230 -4.52 -2.54 -7.34
C SER A 230 -5.96 -2.45 -6.80
N TYR A 231 -6.60 -1.28 -6.75
CA TYR A 231 -7.97 -1.15 -6.18
C TYR A 231 -8.98 -2.05 -6.89
N GLY A 232 -9.54 -3.03 -6.15
CA GLY A 232 -10.45 -4.03 -6.70
C GLY A 232 -9.82 -4.93 -7.77
N ARG A 233 -8.48 -4.99 -7.82
CA ARG A 233 -7.70 -5.74 -8.80
C ARG A 233 -6.52 -6.45 -8.13
N PRO A 234 -6.73 -7.30 -7.11
CA PRO A 234 -5.62 -8.01 -6.47
C PRO A 234 -4.87 -8.91 -7.45
N TRP A 235 -5.53 -9.44 -8.49
CA TRP A 235 -4.90 -10.25 -9.55
C TRP A 235 -3.81 -9.51 -10.34
N LEU A 236 -3.74 -8.16 -10.25
CA LEU A 236 -2.64 -7.39 -10.85
C LEU A 236 -1.27 -7.86 -10.35
N PHE A 237 -1.16 -8.25 -9.09
CA PHE A 237 0.11 -8.77 -8.56
C PHE A 237 0.53 -10.07 -9.24
N ARG A 238 -0.41 -11.00 -9.49
CA ARG A 238 -0.15 -12.23 -10.24
C ARG A 238 0.26 -11.92 -11.68
N GLN A 239 -0.49 -11.06 -12.34
CA GLN A 239 -0.18 -10.63 -13.72
C GLN A 239 1.22 -10.00 -13.82
N ILE A 240 1.64 -9.22 -12.81
CA ILE A 240 3.00 -8.65 -12.73
C ILE A 240 4.04 -9.77 -12.60
N CYS A 241 3.84 -10.74 -11.68
CA CYS A 241 4.75 -11.87 -11.53
C CYS A 241 4.92 -12.63 -12.84
N GLU A 242 3.82 -13.02 -13.48
CA GLU A 242 3.81 -13.74 -14.76
C GLU A 242 4.55 -12.95 -15.85
N TYR A 243 4.27 -11.65 -15.95
CA TYR A 243 4.88 -10.81 -17.00
C TYR A 243 6.37 -10.59 -16.79
N LEU A 244 6.81 -10.38 -15.56
CA LEU A 244 8.24 -10.23 -15.27
C LEU A 244 9.01 -11.53 -15.54
N GLU A 245 8.39 -12.69 -15.32
CA GLU A 245 8.99 -14.00 -15.54
C GLU A 245 9.00 -14.41 -17.01
N THR A 246 7.87 -14.28 -17.71
CA THR A 246 7.66 -14.88 -19.04
C THR A 246 7.50 -13.88 -20.19
N GLY A 247 7.25 -12.60 -19.90
CA GLY A 247 6.91 -11.58 -20.89
C GLY A 247 5.44 -11.59 -21.31
N SER A 248 4.61 -12.46 -20.73
CA SER A 248 3.15 -12.53 -20.94
C SER A 248 2.44 -12.75 -19.63
N TYR A 249 1.14 -12.50 -19.58
CA TYR A 249 0.34 -12.69 -18.38
C TYR A 249 -1.09 -13.12 -18.70
N SER A 250 -1.75 -13.69 -17.71
CA SER A 250 -3.14 -14.13 -17.78
C SER A 250 -4.08 -12.96 -18.08
N PRO A 251 -5.16 -13.18 -18.84
CA PRO A 251 -6.15 -12.15 -19.15
C PRO A 251 -6.81 -11.63 -17.85
N GLU A 252 -7.51 -10.51 -17.97
CA GLU A 252 -8.36 -10.01 -16.87
C GLU A 252 -9.40 -11.07 -16.49
N PRO A 253 -9.70 -11.25 -15.20
CA PRO A 253 -10.75 -12.15 -14.78
C PRO A 253 -12.10 -11.79 -15.39
N THR A 254 -12.90 -12.80 -15.71
CA THR A 254 -14.29 -12.64 -16.15
C THR A 254 -15.14 -11.91 -15.09
N ALA A 255 -16.32 -11.46 -15.47
CA ALA A 255 -17.24 -10.81 -14.52
C ALA A 255 -17.57 -11.74 -13.33
N GLY A 256 -17.82 -13.03 -13.59
CA GLY A 256 -18.06 -14.02 -12.56
C GLY A 256 -16.89 -14.18 -11.60
N GLU A 257 -15.67 -14.34 -12.13
CA GLU A 257 -14.47 -14.45 -11.31
C GLU A 257 -14.20 -13.20 -10.48
N LYS A 258 -14.42 -11.99 -11.02
CA LYS A 258 -14.31 -10.73 -10.27
C LYS A 258 -15.28 -10.68 -9.08
N LEU A 259 -16.49 -11.21 -9.26
CA LEU A 259 -17.50 -11.29 -8.19
C LEU A 259 -17.10 -12.31 -7.12
N ASP A 260 -16.50 -13.42 -7.49
CA ASP A 260 -16.01 -14.41 -6.52
C ASP A 260 -14.80 -13.87 -5.73
N ILE A 261 -13.91 -13.13 -6.37
CA ILE A 261 -12.81 -12.40 -5.72
C ILE A 261 -13.36 -11.32 -4.76
N MET A 262 -14.37 -10.57 -5.18
CA MET A 262 -15.08 -9.59 -4.33
C MET A 262 -15.67 -10.26 -3.08
N ARG A 263 -16.38 -11.38 -3.26
CA ARG A 263 -16.93 -12.18 -2.16
C ARG A 263 -15.86 -12.56 -1.15
N ARG A 264 -14.76 -13.16 -1.61
CA ARG A 264 -13.63 -13.55 -0.76
C ARG A 264 -13.07 -12.37 0.03
N HIS A 265 -12.86 -11.23 -0.61
CA HIS A 265 -12.35 -10.02 0.04
C HIS A 265 -13.29 -9.55 1.15
N ILE A 266 -14.60 -9.48 0.88
CA ILE A 266 -15.59 -9.00 1.86
C ILE A 266 -15.74 -9.99 3.02
N GLN A 267 -15.67 -11.30 2.76
CA GLN A 267 -15.66 -12.33 3.81
C GLN A 267 -14.47 -12.12 4.75
N LEU A 268 -13.27 -11.86 4.23
CA LEU A 268 -12.09 -11.55 5.04
C LEU A 268 -12.27 -10.28 5.90
N ILE A 269 -12.92 -9.24 5.36
CA ILE A 269 -13.23 -8.03 6.13
C ILE A 269 -14.19 -8.36 7.28
N VAL A 270 -15.20 -9.18 7.02
CA VAL A 270 -16.20 -9.59 8.04
C VAL A 270 -15.58 -10.52 9.09
N GLU A 271 -14.71 -11.45 8.68
CA GLU A 271 -13.95 -12.30 9.60
C GLU A 271 -13.07 -11.49 10.56
N ASP A 272 -12.47 -10.41 10.07
CA ASP A 272 -11.60 -9.54 10.86
C ASP A 272 -12.37 -8.62 11.82
N LYS A 273 -13.51 -8.04 11.38
CA LYS A 273 -14.17 -6.90 12.05
C LYS A 273 -15.57 -7.23 12.58
N GLY A 274 -16.06 -8.43 12.32
CA GLY A 274 -17.45 -8.82 12.52
C GLY A 274 -18.41 -8.21 11.48
N GLU A 275 -19.56 -8.85 11.25
CA GLU A 275 -20.45 -8.50 10.14
C GLU A 275 -20.94 -7.05 10.19
N ARG A 276 -21.36 -6.57 11.36
CA ARG A 276 -21.92 -5.21 11.52
C ARG A 276 -20.93 -4.08 11.13
N VAL A 277 -19.66 -4.23 11.45
CA VAL A 277 -18.62 -3.24 11.14
C VAL A 277 -18.05 -3.55 9.76
N GLY A 278 -17.72 -4.81 9.50
CA GLY A 278 -17.10 -5.28 8.28
C GLY A 278 -17.93 -4.93 7.04
N MET A 279 -19.24 -5.17 7.06
CA MET A 279 -20.11 -4.83 5.92
C MET A 279 -20.18 -3.34 5.62
N LYS A 280 -20.12 -2.47 6.64
CA LYS A 280 -20.07 -1.02 6.41
C LYS A 280 -18.77 -0.59 5.75
N GLU A 281 -17.66 -1.19 6.13
CA GLU A 281 -16.34 -0.91 5.56
C GLU A 281 -16.18 -1.56 4.17
N ALA A 282 -16.82 -2.69 3.93
CA ALA A 282 -16.82 -3.41 2.66
C ALA A 282 -17.54 -2.69 1.51
N ARG A 283 -18.45 -1.76 1.79
CA ARG A 283 -19.24 -1.01 0.78
C ARG A 283 -18.37 -0.39 -0.32
N ARG A 284 -17.31 0.28 0.09
CA ARG A 284 -16.39 0.92 -0.84
C ARG A 284 -15.53 -0.10 -1.59
N PRO A 285 -14.84 -1.06 -0.96
CA PRO A 285 -14.15 -2.14 -1.65
C PRO A 285 -15.01 -2.90 -2.64
N ALA A 286 -16.26 -3.28 -2.28
CA ALA A 286 -17.18 -3.97 -3.18
C ALA A 286 -17.37 -3.20 -4.50
N SER A 287 -17.55 -1.89 -4.43
CA SER A 287 -17.77 -1.04 -5.60
C SER A 287 -16.61 -1.04 -6.59
N TRP A 288 -15.37 -1.31 -6.15
CA TRP A 288 -14.20 -1.31 -7.03
C TRP A 288 -14.19 -2.46 -8.03
N TYR A 289 -14.70 -3.64 -7.61
CA TYR A 289 -14.76 -4.84 -8.45
C TYR A 289 -15.72 -4.73 -9.62
N LEU A 290 -16.68 -3.80 -9.52
CA LEU A 290 -17.74 -3.61 -10.54
C LEU A 290 -17.29 -2.73 -11.72
N LYS A 291 -16.05 -2.26 -11.72
CA LYS A 291 -15.53 -1.43 -12.80
C LYS A 291 -15.51 -2.21 -14.12
N GLY A 292 -16.13 -1.64 -15.15
CA GLY A 292 -16.20 -2.24 -16.50
C GLY A 292 -17.37 -3.21 -16.70
N MET A 293 -18.18 -3.51 -15.67
CA MET A 293 -19.38 -4.33 -15.81
C MET A 293 -20.56 -3.52 -16.34
N LYS A 294 -21.43 -4.12 -17.13
CA LYS A 294 -22.69 -3.50 -17.60
C LYS A 294 -23.57 -3.22 -16.38
N GLY A 295 -24.12 -2.02 -16.31
CA GLY A 295 -24.94 -1.59 -15.15
C GLY A 295 -24.14 -1.25 -13.88
N ALA A 296 -22.80 -1.14 -13.95
CA ALA A 296 -21.93 -0.89 -12.81
C ALA A 296 -22.33 0.31 -11.93
N ALA A 297 -22.92 1.38 -12.51
CA ALA A 297 -23.37 2.54 -11.74
C ALA A 297 -24.45 2.13 -10.73
N LYS A 298 -25.52 1.47 -11.21
CA LYS A 298 -26.64 0.96 -10.38
C LYS A 298 -26.14 -0.01 -9.30
N PHE A 299 -25.24 -0.91 -9.65
CA PHE A 299 -24.72 -1.88 -8.69
C PHE A 299 -23.81 -1.24 -7.64
N ARG A 300 -23.05 -0.19 -7.99
CA ARG A 300 -22.28 0.58 -6.99
C ARG A 300 -23.19 1.30 -5.98
N ASP A 301 -24.34 1.80 -6.41
CA ASP A 301 -25.32 2.38 -5.50
C ASP A 301 -25.82 1.30 -4.52
N MET A 302 -26.14 0.10 -5.02
CA MET A 302 -26.53 -1.02 -4.16
C MET A 302 -25.42 -1.46 -3.19
N CYS A 303 -24.14 -1.40 -3.59
CA CYS A 303 -23.03 -1.66 -2.66
C CYS A 303 -23.04 -0.69 -1.47
N SER A 304 -23.48 0.54 -1.65
CA SER A 304 -23.51 1.55 -0.58
C SER A 304 -24.51 1.24 0.54
N GLU A 305 -25.45 0.32 0.30
CA GLU A 305 -26.52 -0.05 1.23
C GLU A 305 -26.26 -1.38 1.93
N LEU A 306 -25.25 -2.16 1.53
CA LEU A 306 -24.95 -3.47 2.09
C LEU A 306 -24.78 -3.43 3.62
N THR A 307 -25.41 -4.35 4.32
CA THR A 307 -25.36 -4.49 5.78
C THR A 307 -25.07 -5.92 6.26
N THR A 308 -25.33 -6.92 5.41
CA THR A 308 -25.12 -8.34 5.71
C THR A 308 -24.45 -9.08 4.54
N LEU A 309 -23.83 -10.23 4.82
CA LEU A 309 -23.30 -11.13 3.79
C LEU A 309 -24.40 -11.68 2.88
N ASP A 310 -25.61 -11.96 3.42
CA ASP A 310 -26.74 -12.42 2.63
C ASP A 310 -27.19 -11.37 1.58
N GLU A 311 -27.10 -10.09 1.91
CA GLU A 311 -27.36 -9.01 0.95
C GLU A 311 -26.29 -8.95 -0.13
N LEU A 312 -25.03 -9.20 0.22
CA LEU A 312 -23.94 -9.30 -0.74
C LEU A 312 -24.17 -10.46 -1.72
N GLU A 313 -24.56 -11.65 -1.22
CA GLU A 313 -24.81 -12.80 -2.08
C GLU A 313 -25.96 -12.53 -3.06
N ARG A 314 -27.07 -11.96 -2.59
CA ARG A 314 -28.19 -11.55 -3.46
C ARG A 314 -27.76 -10.52 -4.50
N LEU A 315 -26.87 -9.59 -4.15
CA LEU A 315 -26.32 -8.63 -5.10
C LEU A 315 -25.45 -9.33 -6.17
N ILE A 316 -24.59 -10.26 -5.75
CA ILE A 316 -23.74 -11.05 -6.65
C ILE A 316 -24.59 -11.85 -7.65
N GLU A 317 -25.61 -12.57 -7.16
CA GLU A 317 -26.53 -13.32 -8.03
C GLU A 317 -27.20 -12.42 -9.07
N LYS A 318 -27.75 -11.30 -8.63
CA LYS A 318 -28.37 -10.32 -9.53
C LYS A 318 -27.42 -9.76 -10.59
N ILE A 319 -26.14 -9.54 -10.23
CA ILE A 319 -25.14 -9.08 -11.21
C ILE A 319 -24.83 -10.22 -12.19
N LYS A 320 -24.64 -11.46 -11.71
CA LYS A 320 -24.37 -12.63 -12.57
C LYS A 320 -25.50 -12.85 -13.59
N GLU A 321 -26.77 -12.78 -13.15
CA GLU A 321 -27.92 -12.88 -14.04
C GLU A 321 -27.85 -11.83 -15.16
N GLN A 322 -27.63 -10.56 -14.82
CA GLN A 322 -27.58 -9.47 -15.80
C GLN A 322 -26.36 -9.56 -16.75
N GLN A 323 -25.22 -10.12 -16.30
CA GLN A 323 -24.07 -10.34 -17.17
C GLN A 323 -24.29 -11.56 -18.09
N GLY A 324 -24.93 -12.64 -17.61
CA GLY A 324 -25.21 -13.87 -18.36
C GLY A 324 -26.27 -13.70 -19.44
N GLU A 325 -27.27 -12.84 -19.27
CA GLU A 325 -28.27 -12.51 -20.29
C GLU A 325 -27.62 -11.86 -21.54
N HIS A 326 -26.45 -11.24 -21.41
CA HIS A 326 -25.76 -10.55 -22.51
C HIS A 326 -24.72 -11.41 -23.24
N GLU A 327 -24.13 -12.41 -22.58
CA GLU A 327 -23.28 -13.40 -23.27
C GLU A 327 -24.11 -14.22 -24.30
N ASN A 328 -25.44 -14.27 -24.12
CA ASN A 328 -26.36 -14.95 -25.05
C ASN A 328 -26.94 -14.00 -26.13
N GLU A 329 -26.83 -12.68 -26.01
CA GLU A 329 -27.29 -11.72 -27.02
C GLU A 329 -26.19 -11.37 -28.07
N ASP A 330 -24.91 -11.67 -27.74
CA ASP A 330 -23.75 -11.43 -28.63
C ASP A 330 -23.33 -12.69 -29.40
N LEU A 331 -24.06 -13.83 -29.29
CA LEU A 331 -23.91 -15.08 -30.07
C LEU A 331 -25.00 -15.18 -31.14
#